data_ce4298f8179195d5cef4c03a3dedee38
#
_entry.id   ce4298f8179195d5cef4c03a3dedee38
#
_cell.length_a   1.000
_cell.length_b   1.000
_cell.length_c   1.000
_cell.angle_alpha   90.00
_cell.angle_beta   90.00
_cell.angle_gamma   90.00
#
_symmetry.space_group_name_H-M   'P 1'
#
loop_
_entity.id
_entity.type
_entity.pdbx_description
1 polymer ?
#
loop_
_entity_poly.entity_id
_entity_poly.type
_entity_poly.pdbx_seq_one_letter_code
_entity_poly.pdbx_strand_id
1 'polypeptide(L)'
;MKLSDLTLNMVRSSYDIEVNGEIETILVYNIFGENRNELKERISKGLEQGLKEKELMELIYKETFELATDLELDEDLIESINRGKKELMFIAQDIDEIVGEIVIEAMLEKQNLLANMVSLTLSKKILLEAEKIEILNKQCEKLEGEIQEMKKGD
;
A
#
# COMPACT_ATOMS: atom_id res chain seq x y z
N MET A 1 18.26 19.13 -17.55
CA MET A 1 16.92 19.02 -16.98
C MET A 1 17.10 19.04 -15.47
N LYS A 2 16.70 20.12 -14.79
CA LYS A 2 16.80 20.22 -13.33
C LYS A 2 15.53 19.58 -12.75
N LEU A 3 15.64 18.95 -11.58
CA LEU A 3 14.46 18.39 -10.87
C LEU A 3 13.34 19.44 -10.63
N SER A 4 13.73 20.73 -10.58
CA SER A 4 12.81 21.87 -10.53
C SER A 4 11.95 22.07 -11.79
N ASP A 5 12.34 21.45 -12.93
CA ASP A 5 11.61 21.56 -14.18
C ASP A 5 10.54 20.44 -14.33
N LEU A 6 10.58 19.46 -13.44
CA LEU A 6 9.48 18.52 -13.20
C LEU A 6 8.46 19.26 -12.33
N THR A 7 7.68 20.14 -12.93
CA THR A 7 6.39 20.51 -12.35
C THR A 7 5.60 19.23 -12.20
N LEU A 8 5.63 18.65 -10.99
CA LEU A 8 4.68 17.64 -10.59
C LEU A 8 3.32 18.22 -10.95
N ASN A 9 2.65 17.62 -11.90
CA ASN A 9 1.33 18.06 -12.33
C ASN A 9 0.41 17.80 -11.14
N MET A 10 0.33 18.76 -10.22
CA MET A 10 -0.50 18.64 -9.03
C MET A 10 -1.97 18.58 -9.42
N VAL A 11 -2.33 19.26 -10.51
CA VAL A 11 -3.69 19.23 -11.04
C VAL A 11 -3.82 18.01 -11.97
N ARG A 12 -4.74 17.12 -11.63
CA ARG A 12 -5.13 15.95 -12.44
C ARG A 12 -6.10 16.37 -13.55
N SER A 13 -7.13 17.11 -13.17
CA SER A 13 -8.20 17.57 -14.06
C SER A 13 -8.83 18.87 -13.56
N SER A 14 -9.57 19.54 -14.45
CA SER A 14 -10.34 20.73 -14.12
C SER A 14 -11.72 20.65 -14.76
N TYR A 15 -12.73 21.09 -14.02
CA TYR A 15 -14.13 21.02 -14.43
C TYR A 15 -14.81 22.36 -14.19
N ASP A 16 -15.47 22.88 -15.21
CA ASP A 16 -16.28 24.09 -15.10
C ASP A 16 -17.71 23.69 -14.75
N ILE A 17 -18.20 24.17 -13.61
CA ILE A 17 -19.54 23.87 -13.10
C ILE A 17 -20.33 25.18 -13.03
N GLU A 18 -21.53 25.19 -13.55
CA GLU A 18 -22.44 26.31 -13.40
C GLU A 18 -23.15 26.24 -12.04
N VAL A 19 -22.85 27.23 -11.18
CA VAL A 19 -23.46 27.41 -9.86
C VAL A 19 -24.16 28.76 -9.83
N ASN A 20 -25.47 28.78 -9.66
CA ASN A 20 -26.28 30.01 -9.60
C ASN A 20 -26.12 30.97 -10.79
N GLY A 21 -25.80 30.45 -11.98
CA GLY A 21 -25.57 31.24 -13.20
C GLY A 21 -24.16 31.79 -13.35
N GLU A 22 -23.25 31.45 -12.46
CA GLU A 22 -21.83 31.75 -12.56
C GLU A 22 -21.04 30.44 -12.83
N ILE A 23 -19.97 30.53 -13.59
CA ILE A 23 -19.10 29.39 -13.89
C ILE A 23 -17.98 29.38 -12.84
N GLU A 24 -17.93 28.31 -12.06
CA GLU A 24 -16.84 28.02 -11.13
C GLU A 24 -16.00 26.87 -11.68
N THR A 25 -14.67 27.03 -11.62
CA THR A 25 -13.74 25.99 -12.02
C THR A 25 -13.29 25.20 -10.79
N ILE A 26 -13.58 23.90 -10.78
CA ILE A 26 -13.14 22.98 -9.73
C ILE A 26 -11.93 22.22 -10.24
N LEU A 27 -10.89 22.18 -9.43
CA LEU A 27 -9.66 21.46 -9.70
C LEU A 27 -9.64 20.14 -8.93
N VAL A 28 -9.24 19.07 -9.60
CA VAL A 28 -8.91 17.80 -8.98
C VAL A 28 -7.40 17.65 -8.95
N TYR A 29 -6.85 17.42 -7.77
CA TYR A 29 -5.42 17.33 -7.53
C TYR A 29 -4.99 15.87 -7.34
N ASN A 30 -3.79 15.55 -7.82
CA ASN A 30 -3.15 14.29 -7.44
C ASN A 30 -2.67 14.37 -5.99
N ILE A 31 -2.83 13.29 -5.25
CA ILE A 31 -2.36 13.20 -3.87
C ILE A 31 -0.96 12.59 -3.85
N PHE A 32 0.00 13.32 -3.27
CA PHE A 32 1.40 12.94 -3.17
C PHE A 32 1.95 13.02 -1.74
N GLY A 33 3.16 12.51 -1.56
CA GLY A 33 3.95 12.69 -0.34
C GLY A 33 3.30 12.13 0.90
N GLU A 34 3.26 12.94 1.96
CA GLU A 34 2.79 12.53 3.28
C GLU A 34 1.32 12.14 3.29
N ASN A 35 0.46 12.93 2.67
CA ASN A 35 -0.98 12.64 2.59
C ASN A 35 -1.27 11.28 1.94
N ARG A 36 -0.54 10.95 0.83
CA ARG A 36 -0.68 9.64 0.18
C ARG A 36 -0.22 8.50 1.08
N ASN A 37 0.85 8.70 1.82
CA ASN A 37 1.35 7.70 2.76
C ASN A 37 0.40 7.49 3.94
N GLU A 38 -0.19 8.55 4.48
CA GLU A 38 -1.19 8.44 5.55
C GLU A 38 -2.43 7.66 5.10
N LEU A 39 -2.95 7.92 3.89
CA LEU A 39 -4.05 7.13 3.32
C LEU A 39 -3.69 5.65 3.20
N LYS A 40 -2.49 5.32 2.71
CA LYS A 40 -2.02 3.93 2.62
C LYS A 40 -1.92 3.25 3.99
N GLU A 41 -1.41 3.98 5.00
CA GLU A 41 -1.38 3.45 6.37
C GLU A 41 -2.77 3.18 6.94
N ARG A 42 -3.74 4.06 6.69
CA ARG A 42 -5.13 3.87 7.13
C ARG A 42 -5.77 2.66 6.46
N ILE A 43 -5.52 2.44 5.16
CA ILE A 43 -5.96 1.24 4.45
C ILE A 43 -5.37 -0.01 5.10
N SER A 44 -4.06 -0.01 5.34
CA SER A 44 -3.35 -1.14 5.94
C SER A 44 -3.89 -1.47 7.34
N LYS A 45 -4.08 -0.46 8.18
CA LYS A 45 -4.66 -0.60 9.53
C LYS A 45 -6.11 -1.07 9.49
N GLY A 46 -6.92 -0.53 8.58
CA GLY A 46 -8.31 -0.97 8.41
C GLY A 46 -8.44 -2.43 8.02
N LEU A 47 -7.57 -2.89 7.10
CA LEU A 47 -7.49 -4.31 6.71
C LEU A 47 -7.04 -5.21 7.87
N GLU A 48 -6.11 -4.76 8.70
CA GLU A 48 -5.64 -5.50 9.89
C GLU A 48 -6.71 -5.60 10.98
N GLN A 49 -7.53 -4.56 11.13
CA GLN A 49 -8.64 -4.53 12.07
C GLN A 49 -9.87 -5.30 11.58
N GLY A 50 -9.83 -5.80 10.35
CA GLY A 50 -10.93 -6.57 9.77
C GLY A 50 -12.14 -5.71 9.39
N LEU A 51 -11.94 -4.43 9.10
CA LEU A 51 -13.00 -3.59 8.54
C LEU A 51 -13.52 -4.21 7.26
N LYS A 52 -14.83 -4.14 7.05
CA LYS A 52 -15.43 -4.58 5.79
C LYS A 52 -14.96 -3.67 4.67
N GLU A 53 -14.76 -4.26 3.51
CA GLU A 53 -14.30 -3.53 2.31
C GLU A 53 -15.11 -2.25 2.06
N LYS A 54 -16.43 -2.32 2.21
CA LYS A 54 -17.33 -1.17 2.00
C LYS A 54 -17.05 -0.04 2.99
N GLU A 55 -16.90 -0.34 4.29
CA GLU A 55 -16.65 0.65 5.34
C GLU A 55 -15.28 1.32 5.14
N LEU A 56 -14.28 0.52 4.74
CA LEU A 56 -12.95 1.03 4.43
C LEU A 56 -12.97 1.93 3.20
N MET A 57 -13.66 1.52 2.14
CA MET A 57 -13.75 2.31 0.91
C MET A 57 -14.49 3.63 1.12
N GLU A 58 -15.58 3.64 1.89
CA GLU A 58 -16.31 4.88 2.23
C GLU A 58 -15.41 5.87 2.98
N LEU A 59 -14.63 5.38 3.95
CA LEU A 59 -13.70 6.22 4.73
C LEU A 59 -12.62 6.82 3.84
N ILE A 60 -11.95 5.99 3.04
CA ILE A 60 -10.85 6.42 2.16
C ILE A 60 -11.36 7.34 1.05
N TYR A 61 -12.53 7.06 0.49
CA TYR A 61 -13.14 7.91 -0.53
C TYR A 61 -13.37 9.34 -0.01
N LYS A 62 -13.97 9.47 1.18
CA LYS A 62 -14.23 10.77 1.78
C LYS A 62 -12.94 11.56 1.99
N GLU A 63 -11.94 10.96 2.61
CA GLU A 63 -10.65 11.62 2.86
C GLU A 63 -9.92 11.97 1.55
N THR A 64 -9.97 11.08 0.56
CA THR A 64 -9.39 11.34 -0.76
C THR A 64 -10.08 12.51 -1.44
N PHE A 65 -11.40 12.58 -1.37
CA PHE A 65 -12.18 13.65 -1.94
C PHE A 65 -11.80 15.01 -1.34
N GLU A 66 -11.74 15.11 -0.01
CA GLU A 66 -11.36 16.32 0.72
C GLU A 66 -9.91 16.77 0.47
N LEU A 67 -9.00 15.81 0.22
CA LEU A 67 -7.60 16.10 -0.08
C LEU A 67 -7.35 16.44 -1.56
N ALA A 68 -8.17 15.88 -2.45
CA ALA A 68 -7.98 16.03 -3.89
C ALA A 68 -8.80 17.15 -4.51
N THR A 69 -9.75 17.74 -3.77
CA THR A 69 -10.60 18.82 -4.27
C THR A 69 -10.73 19.95 -3.25
N ASP A 70 -11.17 21.13 -3.72
CA ASP A 70 -11.54 22.25 -2.85
C ASP A 70 -13.01 22.17 -2.42
N LEU A 71 -13.68 21.04 -2.66
CA LEU A 71 -15.07 20.80 -2.31
C LEU A 71 -15.20 20.08 -0.97
N GLU A 72 -16.16 20.47 -0.16
CA GLU A 72 -16.57 19.74 1.02
C GLU A 72 -17.58 18.65 0.62
N LEU A 73 -17.31 17.40 1.01
CA LEU A 73 -18.20 16.27 0.73
C LEU A 73 -19.34 16.23 1.75
N ASP A 74 -20.33 17.09 1.56
CA ASP A 74 -21.56 17.15 2.35
C ASP A 74 -22.70 16.32 1.73
N GLU A 75 -23.85 16.26 2.41
CA GLU A 75 -25.01 15.52 1.94
C GLU A 75 -25.58 16.12 0.64
N ASP A 76 -25.52 17.43 0.45
CA ASP A 76 -26.06 18.13 -0.72
C ASP A 76 -25.19 17.82 -1.96
N LEU A 77 -23.88 17.76 -1.79
CA LEU A 77 -22.97 17.38 -2.88
C LEU A 77 -23.15 15.92 -3.27
N ILE A 78 -23.26 15.03 -2.28
CA ILE A 78 -23.51 13.59 -2.51
C ILE A 78 -24.84 13.40 -3.27
N GLU A 79 -25.90 14.10 -2.84
CA GLU A 79 -27.17 14.03 -3.55
C GLU A 79 -27.08 14.58 -4.97
N SER A 80 -26.31 15.64 -5.20
CA SER A 80 -26.08 16.22 -6.52
C SER A 80 -25.30 15.29 -7.45
N ILE A 81 -24.31 14.56 -6.93
CA ILE A 81 -23.60 13.49 -7.67
C ILE A 81 -24.58 12.38 -8.04
N ASN A 82 -25.39 11.93 -7.08
CA ASN A 82 -26.38 10.87 -7.30
C ASN A 82 -27.50 11.26 -8.29
N ARG A 83 -27.83 12.54 -8.37
CA ARG A 83 -28.78 13.09 -9.37
C ARG A 83 -28.18 13.16 -10.78
N GLY A 84 -26.88 12.88 -10.94
CA GLY A 84 -26.24 12.74 -12.24
C GLY A 84 -25.86 14.06 -12.91
N LYS A 85 -25.49 15.10 -12.15
CA LYS A 85 -24.80 16.25 -12.74
C LYS A 85 -23.49 15.76 -13.36
N LYS A 86 -23.37 15.91 -14.68
CA LYS A 86 -22.32 15.30 -15.50
C LYS A 86 -20.92 15.66 -15.02
N GLU A 87 -20.71 16.91 -14.67
CA GLU A 87 -19.41 17.44 -14.23
C GLU A 87 -19.02 16.85 -12.86
N LEU A 88 -19.98 16.73 -11.94
CA LEU A 88 -19.76 16.12 -10.62
C LEU A 88 -19.50 14.60 -10.75
N MET A 89 -20.13 13.94 -11.71
CA MET A 89 -19.85 12.52 -11.99
C MET A 89 -18.41 12.30 -12.48
N PHE A 90 -17.86 13.21 -13.28
CA PHE A 90 -16.48 13.12 -13.73
C PHE A 90 -15.50 13.37 -12.57
N ILE A 91 -15.78 14.33 -11.67
CA ILE A 91 -14.99 14.53 -10.47
C ILE A 91 -15.00 13.26 -9.61
N ALA A 92 -16.20 12.69 -9.36
CA ALA A 92 -16.32 11.44 -8.61
C ALA A 92 -15.53 10.30 -9.24
N GLN A 93 -15.53 10.18 -10.57
CA GLN A 93 -14.74 9.19 -11.29
C GLN A 93 -13.23 9.39 -11.10
N ASP A 94 -12.74 10.63 -11.18
CA ASP A 94 -11.33 10.92 -10.89
C ASP A 94 -10.93 10.53 -9.47
N ILE A 95 -11.82 10.79 -8.51
CA ILE A 95 -11.59 10.39 -7.12
C ILE A 95 -11.56 8.87 -6.98
N ASP A 96 -12.47 8.14 -7.61
CA ASP A 96 -12.47 6.68 -7.64
C ASP A 96 -11.16 6.11 -8.21
N GLU A 97 -10.62 6.75 -9.26
CA GLU A 97 -9.33 6.35 -9.83
C GLU A 97 -8.18 6.58 -8.84
N ILE A 98 -8.14 7.75 -8.17
CA ILE A 98 -7.12 8.07 -7.16
C ILE A 98 -7.20 7.07 -5.99
N VAL A 99 -8.40 6.78 -5.49
CA VAL A 99 -8.63 5.79 -4.44
C VAL A 99 -8.12 4.42 -4.88
N GLY A 100 -8.47 4.00 -6.10
CA GLY A 100 -8.03 2.73 -6.67
C GLY A 100 -6.49 2.62 -6.72
N GLU A 101 -5.81 3.66 -7.17
CA GLU A 101 -4.35 3.72 -7.20
C GLU A 101 -3.75 3.55 -5.80
N ILE A 102 -4.26 4.28 -4.80
CA ILE A 102 -3.75 4.25 -3.42
C ILE A 102 -3.98 2.87 -2.78
N VAL A 103 -5.15 2.27 -3.00
CA VAL A 103 -5.48 0.93 -2.50
C VAL A 103 -4.56 -0.13 -3.09
N ILE A 104 -4.32 -0.08 -4.40
CA ILE A 104 -3.41 -1.01 -5.08
C ILE A 104 -1.99 -0.87 -4.52
N GLU A 105 -1.49 0.34 -4.34
CA GLU A 105 -0.17 0.58 -3.76
C GLU A 105 -0.06 0.02 -2.34
N ALA A 106 -1.04 0.30 -1.47
CA ALA A 106 -1.07 -0.21 -0.10
C ALA A 106 -1.07 -1.75 -0.06
N MET A 107 -1.82 -2.40 -0.95
CA MET A 107 -1.85 -3.85 -1.05
C MET A 107 -0.52 -4.43 -1.53
N LEU A 108 0.12 -3.82 -2.53
CA LEU A 108 1.42 -4.25 -3.04
C LEU A 108 2.52 -4.09 -1.98
N GLU A 109 2.54 -2.99 -1.23
CA GLU A 109 3.48 -2.78 -0.13
C GLU A 109 3.32 -3.86 0.95
N LYS A 110 2.08 -4.20 1.32
CA LYS A 110 1.79 -5.27 2.28
C LYS A 110 2.23 -6.63 1.78
N GLN A 111 2.00 -6.97 0.52
CA GLN A 111 2.47 -8.23 -0.08
C GLN A 111 3.99 -8.33 -0.09
N ASN A 112 4.69 -7.25 -0.44
CA ASN A 112 6.15 -7.20 -0.42
C ASN A 112 6.71 -7.37 0.99
N LEU A 113 6.09 -6.76 1.99
CA LEU A 113 6.48 -6.94 3.40
C LEU A 113 6.34 -8.39 3.84
N LEU A 114 5.21 -9.03 3.54
CA LEU A 114 4.98 -10.44 3.86
C LEU A 114 5.98 -11.36 3.16
N ALA A 115 6.26 -11.14 1.88
CA ALA A 115 7.24 -11.92 1.13
C ALA A 115 8.64 -11.80 1.74
N ASN A 116 9.05 -10.60 2.15
CA ASN A 116 10.32 -10.36 2.83
C ASN A 116 10.39 -11.07 4.19
N MET A 117 9.32 -11.04 4.98
CA MET A 117 9.25 -11.74 6.26
C MET A 117 9.37 -13.26 6.10
N VAL A 118 8.69 -13.84 5.11
CA VAL A 118 8.78 -15.27 4.78
C VAL A 118 10.20 -15.63 4.36
N SER A 119 10.82 -14.84 3.49
CA SER A 119 12.21 -15.04 3.04
C SER A 119 13.19 -15.01 4.19
N LEU A 120 13.08 -14.04 5.10
CA LEU A 120 13.93 -13.95 6.31
C LEU A 120 13.74 -15.16 7.23
N THR A 121 12.51 -15.62 7.40
CA THR A 121 12.21 -16.78 8.25
C THR A 121 12.80 -18.06 7.67
N LEU A 122 12.66 -18.25 6.35
CA LEU A 122 13.29 -19.39 5.65
C LEU A 122 14.81 -19.34 5.71
N SER A 123 15.42 -18.18 5.51
CA SER A 123 16.88 -18.02 5.61
C SER A 123 17.41 -18.37 7.01
N LYS A 124 16.71 -17.92 8.07
CA LYS A 124 17.06 -18.29 9.47
C LYS A 124 16.94 -19.80 9.69
N LYS A 125 15.90 -20.44 9.16
CA LYS A 125 15.70 -21.89 9.29
C LYS A 125 16.81 -22.67 8.59
N ILE A 126 17.20 -22.26 7.39
CA ILE A 126 18.30 -22.90 6.63
C ILE A 126 19.62 -22.78 7.38
N LEU A 127 19.92 -21.61 7.96
CA LEU A 127 21.12 -21.40 8.76
C LEU A 127 21.18 -22.35 9.98
N LEU A 128 20.07 -22.46 10.73
CA LEU A 128 19.98 -23.37 11.87
C LEU A 128 20.16 -24.85 11.47
N GLU A 129 19.61 -25.26 10.35
CA GLU A 129 19.83 -26.64 9.87
C GLU A 129 21.27 -26.87 9.41
N ALA A 130 21.90 -25.89 8.77
CA ALA A 130 23.31 -25.97 8.39
C ALA A 130 24.23 -26.11 9.62
N GLU A 131 23.99 -25.34 10.69
CA GLU A 131 24.72 -25.46 11.95
C GLU A 131 24.56 -26.85 12.59
N LYS A 132 23.35 -27.41 12.57
CA LYS A 132 23.11 -28.78 13.07
C LYS A 132 23.88 -29.82 12.26
N ILE A 133 23.90 -29.70 10.94
CA ILE A 133 24.67 -30.60 10.06
C ILE A 133 26.17 -30.52 10.37
N GLU A 134 26.71 -29.33 10.59
CA GLU A 134 28.11 -29.15 10.95
C GLU A 134 28.47 -29.84 12.30
N ILE A 135 27.60 -29.71 13.32
CA ILE A 135 27.76 -30.37 14.59
C ILE A 135 27.73 -31.89 14.42
N LEU A 136 26.79 -32.42 13.67
CA LEU A 136 26.69 -33.87 13.41
C LEU A 136 27.91 -34.39 12.65
N ASN A 137 28.41 -33.67 11.66
CA ASN A 137 29.63 -34.06 10.95
C ASN A 137 30.86 -34.13 11.87
N LYS A 138 31.05 -33.15 12.75
CA LYS A 138 32.14 -33.18 13.78
C LYS A 138 31.99 -34.35 14.73
N GLN A 139 30.76 -34.73 15.10
CA GLN A 139 30.55 -35.91 15.94
C GLN A 139 30.84 -37.21 15.19
N CYS A 140 30.47 -37.31 13.91
CA CYS A 140 30.82 -38.46 13.06
C CYS A 140 32.33 -38.62 12.91
N GLU A 141 33.06 -37.55 12.60
CA GLU A 141 34.52 -37.55 12.49
C GLU A 141 35.22 -38.03 13.80
N LYS A 142 34.68 -37.57 14.93
CA LYS A 142 35.21 -38.02 16.24
C LYS A 142 35.00 -39.52 16.48
N LEU A 143 33.78 -40.02 16.17
CA LEU A 143 33.46 -41.44 16.33
C LEU A 143 34.28 -42.31 15.38
N GLU A 144 34.51 -41.87 14.14
CA GLU A 144 35.37 -42.58 13.19
C GLU A 144 36.81 -42.66 13.66
N GLY A 145 37.31 -41.58 14.29
CA GLY A 145 38.64 -41.57 14.93
C GLY A 145 38.74 -42.58 16.05
N GLU A 146 37.77 -42.63 16.95
CA GLU A 146 37.70 -43.57 18.07
C GLU A 146 37.63 -45.03 17.59
N ILE A 147 36.88 -45.31 16.53
CA ILE A 147 36.79 -46.65 15.90
C ILE A 147 38.14 -47.07 15.31
N GLN A 148 38.84 -46.13 14.66
CA GLN A 148 40.18 -46.42 14.07
C GLN A 148 41.24 -46.71 15.15
N GLU A 149 41.17 -46.01 16.27
CA GLU A 149 42.06 -46.25 17.42
C GLU A 149 41.83 -47.63 18.05
N MET A 150 40.54 -48.00 18.23
CA MET A 150 40.21 -49.36 18.74
C MET A 150 40.69 -50.49 17.82
N LYS A 151 40.65 -50.31 16.50
CA LYS A 151 41.13 -51.30 15.53
C LYS A 151 42.67 -51.44 15.48
N LYS A 152 43.40 -50.48 15.99
CA LYS A 152 44.88 -50.51 16.02
C LYS A 152 45.44 -51.12 17.33
N GLY A 153 44.57 -51.28 18.33
CA GLY A 153 44.95 -51.81 19.64
C GLY A 153 44.77 -53.33 19.82
N ASP A 154 44.18 -53.98 18.82
CA ASP A 154 44.12 -55.43 18.70
C ASP A 154 45.23 -55.90 17.71
#